data_91f0abad627a4e73621ccabb0c8e0237
#
_entry.id   91f0abad627a4e73621ccabb0c8e0237
#
_cell.length_a   1.000
_cell.length_b   1.000
_cell.length_c   1.000
_cell.angle_alpha   90.00
_cell.angle_beta   90.00
_cell.angle_gamma   90.00
#
_symmetry.space_group_name_H-M   'P 1'
#
loop_
_entity.id
_entity.type
_entity.pdbx_description
1 polymer ?
#
loop_
_entity_poly.entity_id
_entity_poly.type
_entity_poly.pdbx_seq_one_letter_code
_entity_poly.pdbx_strand_id
1 'polypeptide(L)'
;MLVSDAFSVALMAGAVNSLKYTCRMPRPDGSNNKSFPSGHTATAFMAATMLHKEYGPRSPWYSIAGYSMATVTGVSRMLNNKHWFSDVLVGAGIGILSVELGYLFADLIFKERGLTEFEQDFAFDRYCRPSFLGMEVSTDVVIGRYRPVAGVEGEFNAGVNLGIEGAWFMNPYVGFGGRTAVSCVPIKLIVAESTARGGSW
;
A
#
# COMPACT_ATOMS: atom_id res chain seq x y z
N MET A 1 19.04 -9.05 -12.12
CA MET A 1 19.27 -8.90 -10.67
C MET A 1 19.57 -7.46 -10.29
N LEU A 2 20.78 -6.91 -10.44
CA LEU A 2 21.10 -5.55 -9.94
C LEU A 2 20.16 -4.44 -10.47
N VAL A 3 19.70 -4.55 -11.68
CA VAL A 3 18.81 -3.55 -12.29
C VAL A 3 17.39 -3.66 -11.76
N SER A 4 16.85 -4.87 -11.66
CA SER A 4 15.52 -5.13 -11.05
C SER A 4 15.47 -4.66 -9.61
N ASP A 5 16.53 -4.94 -8.84
CA ASP A 5 16.64 -4.52 -7.45
C ASP A 5 16.69 -3.00 -7.31
N ALA A 6 17.47 -2.34 -8.17
CA ALA A 6 17.57 -0.87 -8.19
C ALA A 6 16.20 -0.22 -8.53
N PHE A 7 15.48 -0.76 -9.51
CA PHE A 7 14.12 -0.30 -9.85
C PHE A 7 13.16 -0.51 -8.68
N SER A 8 13.20 -1.67 -8.05
CA SER A 8 12.35 -1.99 -6.89
C SER A 8 12.57 -1.02 -5.75
N VAL A 9 13.83 -0.72 -5.41
CA VAL A 9 14.19 0.24 -4.36
C VAL A 9 13.71 1.64 -4.71
N ALA A 10 13.91 2.08 -5.95
CA ALA A 10 13.48 3.40 -6.42
C ALA A 10 11.95 3.55 -6.38
N LEU A 11 11.21 2.55 -6.83
CA LEU A 11 9.75 2.53 -6.79
C LEU A 11 9.22 2.57 -5.35
N MET A 12 9.75 1.72 -4.47
CA MET A 12 9.36 1.68 -3.06
C MET A 12 9.65 3.03 -2.39
N ALA A 13 10.84 3.59 -2.55
CA ALA A 13 11.21 4.86 -1.95
C ALA A 13 10.35 6.01 -2.47
N GLY A 14 10.07 6.04 -3.77
CA GLY A 14 9.19 7.03 -4.40
C GLY A 14 7.77 6.94 -3.85
N ALA A 15 7.17 5.75 -3.82
CA ALA A 15 5.82 5.54 -3.33
C ALA A 15 5.68 5.91 -1.85
N VAL A 16 6.58 5.40 -0.99
CA VAL A 16 6.55 5.70 0.46
C VAL A 16 6.70 7.18 0.73
N ASN A 17 7.65 7.87 0.08
CA ASN A 17 7.85 9.29 0.32
C ASN A 17 6.68 10.12 -0.22
N SER A 18 6.18 9.85 -1.41
CA SER A 18 5.03 10.55 -1.98
C SER A 18 3.82 10.49 -1.04
N LEU A 19 3.49 9.29 -0.56
CA LEU A 19 2.37 9.10 0.37
C LEU A 19 2.59 9.80 1.72
N LYS A 20 3.81 9.79 2.27
CA LYS A 20 4.14 10.51 3.52
C LYS A 20 3.91 12.01 3.43
N TYR A 21 4.25 12.61 2.30
CA TYR A 21 4.06 14.04 2.10
C TYR A 21 2.61 14.42 1.78
N THR A 22 1.86 13.52 1.15
CA THR A 22 0.46 13.74 0.80
C THR A 22 -0.45 13.53 2.01
N CYS A 23 -0.34 12.39 2.69
CA CYS A 23 -1.30 12.00 3.73
C CYS A 23 -1.08 12.69 5.09
N ARG A 24 0.16 13.03 5.45
CA ARG A 24 0.54 13.74 6.68
C ARG A 24 -0.15 13.23 7.96
N MET A 25 -0.28 11.93 8.10
CA MET A 25 -0.94 11.33 9.26
C MET A 25 -0.09 11.42 10.54
N PRO A 26 -0.69 11.78 11.70
CA PRO A 26 0.02 11.81 12.97
C PRO A 26 0.38 10.40 13.42
N ARG A 27 1.52 10.27 14.07
CA ARG A 27 1.92 9.01 14.71
C ARG A 27 1.15 8.76 15.99
N PRO A 28 0.98 7.50 16.42
CA PRO A 28 0.37 7.17 17.70
C PRO A 28 1.07 7.82 18.89
N ASP A 29 2.40 8.00 18.83
CA ASP A 29 3.21 8.65 19.88
C ASP A 29 3.23 10.18 19.78
N GLY A 30 2.56 10.78 18.81
CA GLY A 30 2.50 12.23 18.62
C GLY A 30 3.81 12.88 18.14
N SER A 31 4.86 12.10 17.84
CA SER A 31 6.19 12.64 17.52
C SER A 31 6.26 13.43 16.22
N ASN A 32 5.45 13.10 15.22
CA ASN A 32 5.35 13.81 13.95
C ASN A 32 4.15 13.37 13.11
N ASN A 33 3.91 14.07 11.98
CA ASN A 33 2.79 13.80 11.07
C ASN A 33 3.21 12.97 9.82
N LYS A 34 4.16 12.05 9.97
CA LYS A 34 4.65 11.19 8.88
C LYS A 34 4.52 9.71 9.23
N SER A 35 3.34 9.34 9.78
CA SER A 35 3.08 7.96 10.15
C SER A 35 2.88 7.09 8.91
N PHE A 36 2.03 7.49 8.00
CA PHE A 36 1.60 6.71 6.86
C PHE A 36 2.44 6.95 5.61
N PRO A 37 2.83 5.89 4.88
CA PRO A 37 2.91 4.49 5.30
C PRO A 37 4.20 4.18 6.09
N SER A 38 4.28 2.96 6.66
CA SER A 38 5.46 2.52 7.39
C SER A 38 6.63 2.18 6.47
N GLY A 39 7.65 3.05 6.42
CA GLY A 39 8.84 2.81 5.59
C GLY A 39 9.68 1.61 6.02
N HIS A 40 9.82 1.37 7.34
CA HIS A 40 10.57 0.20 7.84
C HIS A 40 9.89 -1.10 7.43
N THR A 41 8.56 -1.16 7.52
CA THR A 41 7.79 -2.32 7.06
C THR A 41 7.91 -2.51 5.57
N ALA A 42 7.80 -1.42 4.77
CA ALA A 42 7.97 -1.49 3.33
C ALA A 42 9.34 -2.05 2.93
N THR A 43 10.40 -1.57 3.55
CA THR A 43 11.77 -2.09 3.31
C THR A 43 11.92 -3.56 3.71
N ALA A 44 11.37 -3.96 4.86
CA ALA A 44 11.45 -5.33 5.32
C ALA A 44 10.71 -6.31 4.39
N PHE A 45 9.49 -5.95 3.96
CA PHE A 45 8.72 -6.77 3.03
C PHE A 45 9.32 -6.77 1.62
N MET A 46 9.88 -5.66 1.16
CA MET A 46 10.64 -5.60 -0.08
C MET A 46 11.80 -6.59 -0.06
N ALA A 47 12.63 -6.57 1.00
CA ALA A 47 13.75 -7.49 1.14
C ALA A 47 13.30 -8.96 1.23
N ALA A 48 12.20 -9.23 1.94
CA ALA A 48 11.62 -10.58 2.02
C ALA A 48 11.13 -11.08 0.65
N THR A 49 10.53 -10.20 -0.15
CA THR A 49 10.04 -10.55 -1.50
C THR A 49 11.21 -10.78 -2.46
N MET A 50 12.26 -9.96 -2.40
CA MET A 50 13.49 -10.21 -3.17
C MET A 50 14.10 -11.56 -2.80
N LEU A 51 14.22 -11.86 -1.49
CA LEU A 51 14.71 -13.16 -1.02
C LEU A 51 13.84 -14.32 -1.52
N HIS A 52 12.52 -14.15 -1.53
CA HIS A 52 11.59 -15.12 -2.06
C HIS A 52 11.81 -15.37 -3.57
N LYS A 53 11.94 -14.31 -4.36
CA LYS A 53 12.16 -14.40 -5.81
C LYS A 53 13.48 -15.09 -6.16
N GLU A 54 14.54 -14.76 -5.43
CA GLU A 54 15.89 -15.25 -5.71
C GLU A 54 16.14 -16.68 -5.17
N TYR A 55 15.64 -16.96 -3.98
CA TYR A 55 15.98 -18.19 -3.25
C TYR A 55 14.77 -19.07 -2.92
N GLY A 56 13.55 -18.56 -3.06
CA GLY A 56 12.32 -19.33 -2.83
C GLY A 56 12.25 -20.63 -3.66
N PRO A 57 12.61 -20.63 -4.95
CA PRO A 57 12.64 -21.85 -5.76
C PRO A 57 13.63 -22.91 -5.27
N ARG A 58 14.68 -22.52 -4.52
CA ARG A 58 15.65 -23.46 -3.95
C ARG A 58 15.14 -24.14 -2.68
N SER A 59 14.44 -23.38 -1.82
CA SER A 59 13.84 -23.91 -0.61
C SER A 59 12.78 -22.94 -0.06
N PRO A 60 11.59 -23.44 0.32
CA PRO A 60 10.52 -22.63 0.90
C PRO A 60 10.90 -21.98 2.24
N TRP A 61 11.92 -22.49 2.91
CA TRP A 61 12.39 -21.94 4.17
C TRP A 61 12.93 -20.50 4.06
N TYR A 62 13.51 -20.13 2.91
CA TYR A 62 13.95 -18.76 2.67
C TYR A 62 12.76 -17.77 2.69
N SER A 63 11.66 -18.15 2.06
CA SER A 63 10.44 -17.35 2.03
C SER A 63 9.81 -17.24 3.42
N ILE A 64 9.68 -18.38 4.11
CA ILE A 64 9.13 -18.42 5.47
C ILE A 64 9.95 -17.54 6.41
N ALA A 65 11.25 -17.68 6.41
CA ALA A 65 12.14 -16.88 7.25
C ALA A 65 12.05 -15.39 6.91
N GLY A 66 12.13 -15.03 5.63
CA GLY A 66 12.08 -13.65 5.16
C GLY A 66 10.78 -12.95 5.57
N TYR A 67 9.63 -13.54 5.25
CA TYR A 67 8.34 -12.95 5.59
C TYR A 67 8.04 -12.97 7.09
N SER A 68 8.54 -13.96 7.84
CA SER A 68 8.45 -13.95 9.30
C SER A 68 9.21 -12.78 9.91
N MET A 69 10.44 -12.52 9.48
CA MET A 69 11.23 -11.37 9.94
C MET A 69 10.60 -10.03 9.55
N ALA A 70 10.05 -9.93 8.34
CA ALA A 70 9.35 -8.75 7.88
C ALA A 70 8.10 -8.48 8.73
N THR A 71 7.34 -9.52 9.06
CA THR A 71 6.17 -9.45 9.94
C THR A 71 6.55 -9.00 11.35
N VAL A 72 7.59 -9.59 11.94
CA VAL A 72 8.11 -9.17 13.26
C VAL A 72 8.52 -7.70 13.23
N THR A 73 9.15 -7.23 12.15
CA THR A 73 9.48 -5.82 11.97
C THR A 73 8.22 -4.95 12.00
N GLY A 74 7.18 -5.30 11.24
CA GLY A 74 5.92 -4.57 11.21
C GLY A 74 5.24 -4.52 12.58
N VAL A 75 5.14 -5.65 13.27
CA VAL A 75 4.57 -5.76 14.63
C VAL A 75 5.37 -4.91 15.62
N SER A 76 6.70 -4.94 15.55
CA SER A 76 7.57 -4.12 16.41
C SER A 76 7.30 -2.62 16.23
N ARG A 77 6.97 -2.15 15.01
CA ARG A 77 6.62 -0.74 14.78
C ARG A 77 5.31 -0.33 15.45
N MET A 78 4.33 -1.24 15.52
CA MET A 78 3.08 -1.02 16.24
C MET A 78 3.29 -1.04 17.77
N LEU A 79 4.01 -2.03 18.29
CA LEU A 79 4.31 -2.15 19.72
C LEU A 79 5.08 -0.94 20.26
N ASN A 80 5.93 -0.35 19.43
CA ASN A 80 6.67 0.86 19.78
C ASN A 80 5.87 2.17 19.56
N ASN A 81 4.57 2.09 19.32
CA ASN A 81 3.67 3.23 19.05
C ASN A 81 4.17 4.19 17.95
N LYS A 82 4.92 3.69 16.96
CA LYS A 82 5.46 4.49 15.86
C LYS A 82 4.55 4.54 14.65
N HIS A 83 3.73 3.51 14.46
CA HIS A 83 2.86 3.34 13.31
C HIS A 83 1.55 2.68 13.70
N TRP A 84 0.47 3.07 13.02
CA TRP A 84 -0.82 2.40 13.10
C TRP A 84 -0.78 1.07 12.34
N PHE A 85 -1.72 0.18 12.63
CA PHE A 85 -1.85 -1.10 11.91
C PHE A 85 -1.98 -0.90 10.39
N SER A 86 -2.79 0.09 9.98
CA SER A 86 -2.96 0.47 8.58
C SER A 86 -1.65 0.88 7.89
N ASP A 87 -0.78 1.63 8.60
CA ASP A 87 0.51 2.08 8.06
C ASP A 87 1.44 0.90 7.78
N VAL A 88 1.39 -0.10 8.67
CA VAL A 88 2.18 -1.34 8.56
C VAL A 88 1.67 -2.18 7.40
N LEU A 89 0.34 -2.36 7.29
CA LEU A 89 -0.27 -3.15 6.22
C LEU A 89 0.02 -2.57 4.83
N VAL A 90 -0.19 -1.26 4.68
CA VAL A 90 0.10 -0.56 3.43
C VAL A 90 1.60 -0.55 3.12
N GLY A 91 2.44 -0.38 4.14
CA GLY A 91 3.89 -0.50 4.00
C GLY A 91 4.31 -1.86 3.46
N ALA A 92 3.75 -2.95 3.99
CA ALA A 92 3.99 -4.31 3.51
C ALA A 92 3.58 -4.47 2.04
N GLY A 93 2.38 -4.00 1.68
CA GLY A 93 1.89 -4.03 0.31
C GLY A 93 2.78 -3.27 -0.67
N ILE A 94 3.22 -2.06 -0.31
CA ILE A 94 4.15 -1.27 -1.15
C ILE A 94 5.47 -2.01 -1.32
N GLY A 95 6.00 -2.63 -0.26
CA GLY A 95 7.24 -3.39 -0.32
C GLY A 95 7.18 -4.54 -1.32
N ILE A 96 6.12 -5.35 -1.25
CA ILE A 96 5.90 -6.48 -2.17
C ILE A 96 5.70 -5.97 -3.61
N LEU A 97 4.78 -5.02 -3.80
CA LEU A 97 4.43 -4.52 -5.13
C LEU A 97 5.61 -3.86 -5.85
N SER A 98 6.47 -3.16 -5.11
CA SER A 98 7.65 -2.52 -5.71
C SER A 98 8.64 -3.54 -6.29
N VAL A 99 8.77 -4.73 -5.67
CA VAL A 99 9.61 -5.81 -6.21
C VAL A 99 8.97 -6.40 -7.46
N GLU A 100 7.68 -6.74 -7.41
CA GLU A 100 6.97 -7.30 -8.58
C GLU A 100 7.09 -6.38 -9.79
N LEU A 101 6.82 -5.08 -9.61
CA LEU A 101 6.96 -4.09 -10.67
C LEU A 101 8.41 -3.90 -11.12
N GLY A 102 9.38 -3.91 -10.20
CA GLY A 102 10.79 -3.76 -10.53
C GLY A 102 11.30 -4.89 -11.40
N TYR A 103 10.92 -6.13 -11.11
CA TYR A 103 11.25 -7.30 -11.93
C TYR A 103 10.53 -7.24 -13.28
N LEU A 104 9.24 -6.88 -13.30
CA LEU A 104 8.48 -6.69 -14.54
C LEU A 104 9.12 -5.63 -15.45
N PHE A 105 9.51 -4.49 -14.91
CA PHE A 105 10.18 -3.44 -15.69
C PHE A 105 11.55 -3.88 -16.22
N ALA A 106 12.33 -4.58 -15.40
CA ALA A 106 13.61 -5.12 -15.85
C ALA A 106 13.43 -6.12 -17.01
N ASP A 107 12.45 -7.01 -16.91
CA ASP A 107 12.14 -7.96 -17.98
C ASP A 107 11.67 -7.28 -19.26
N LEU A 108 10.83 -6.25 -19.15
CA LEU A 108 10.37 -5.48 -20.31
C LEU A 108 11.51 -4.73 -21.02
N ILE A 109 12.45 -4.17 -20.26
CA ILE A 109 13.56 -3.38 -20.82
C ILE A 109 14.64 -4.27 -21.43
N PHE A 110 15.00 -5.37 -20.74
CA PHE A 110 16.11 -6.22 -21.16
C PHE A 110 15.67 -7.43 -21.98
N LYS A 111 14.35 -7.62 -22.23
CA LYS A 111 13.80 -8.78 -22.94
C LYS A 111 14.30 -10.12 -22.36
N GLU A 112 14.68 -10.12 -21.08
CA GLU A 112 15.04 -11.36 -20.42
C GLU A 112 13.77 -12.20 -20.20
N ARG A 113 13.90 -13.51 -20.40
CA ARG A 113 12.79 -14.46 -20.52
C ARG A 113 11.98 -14.71 -19.22
N GLY A 114 11.97 -13.80 -18.25
CA GLY A 114 11.17 -13.90 -17.05
C GLY A 114 9.67 -13.85 -17.28
N LEU A 115 9.22 -13.29 -18.40
CA LEU A 115 7.80 -13.27 -18.79
C LEU A 115 7.19 -14.67 -18.95
N THR A 116 7.98 -15.69 -19.23
CA THR A 116 7.47 -17.05 -19.38
C THR A 116 7.07 -17.70 -18.06
N GLU A 117 7.70 -17.34 -16.94
CA GLU A 117 7.26 -17.83 -15.62
C GLU A 117 6.00 -17.09 -15.17
N PHE A 118 5.89 -15.79 -15.43
CA PHE A 118 4.70 -15.01 -15.13
C PHE A 118 3.49 -15.45 -15.97
N GLU A 119 3.70 -15.79 -17.25
CA GLU A 119 2.66 -16.38 -18.11
C GLU A 119 2.29 -17.81 -17.69
N GLN A 120 3.21 -18.59 -17.13
CA GLN A 120 2.90 -19.94 -16.63
C GLN A 120 2.07 -19.92 -15.35
N ASP A 121 2.30 -18.96 -14.46
CA ASP A 121 1.47 -18.78 -13.27
C ASP A 121 0.06 -18.25 -13.61
N PHE A 122 -0.09 -17.54 -14.72
CA PHE A 122 -1.38 -17.11 -15.28
C PHE A 122 -1.89 -17.98 -16.43
N ALA A 123 -1.12 -19.00 -16.87
CA ALA A 123 -1.64 -19.99 -17.79
C ALA A 123 -2.77 -20.73 -17.09
N PHE A 124 -3.97 -20.30 -17.37
CA PHE A 124 -5.23 -20.90 -16.95
C PHE A 124 -5.16 -22.39 -17.23
N ASP A 125 -4.80 -23.15 -16.23
CA ASP A 125 -5.04 -24.56 -16.23
C ASP A 125 -6.55 -24.72 -16.43
N ARG A 126 -6.98 -25.33 -17.52
CA ARG A 126 -8.37 -25.41 -17.99
C ARG A 126 -9.35 -26.05 -16.99
N TYR A 127 -8.82 -26.51 -15.86
CA TYR A 127 -9.54 -27.03 -14.71
C TYR A 127 -9.46 -26.14 -13.48
N CYS A 128 -8.90 -24.92 -13.58
CA CYS A 128 -8.66 -24.08 -12.44
C CYS A 128 -9.90 -23.35 -11.97
N ARG A 129 -10.07 -23.39 -10.68
CA ARG A 129 -10.88 -22.48 -9.90
C ARG A 129 -10.35 -21.08 -10.15
N PRO A 130 -11.13 -20.13 -10.66
CA PRO A 130 -10.64 -18.78 -11.01
C PRO A 130 -10.38 -17.93 -9.75
N SER A 131 -9.68 -18.52 -8.76
CA SER A 131 -9.32 -17.83 -7.54
C SER A 131 -8.23 -16.80 -7.83
N PHE A 132 -8.44 -15.58 -7.35
CA PHE A 132 -7.47 -14.49 -7.53
C PHE A 132 -7.29 -13.70 -6.24
N LEU A 133 -6.13 -13.10 -6.13
CA LEU A 133 -5.81 -12.08 -5.14
C LEU A 133 -5.24 -10.88 -5.90
N GLY A 134 -5.92 -9.74 -5.81
CA GLY A 134 -5.54 -8.51 -6.49
C GLY A 134 -5.21 -7.39 -5.51
N MET A 135 -4.42 -6.45 -5.97
CA MET A 135 -4.22 -5.17 -5.30
C MET A 135 -4.84 -4.07 -6.13
N GLU A 136 -5.56 -3.18 -5.47
CA GLU A 136 -6.17 -2.02 -6.09
C GLU A 136 -5.48 -0.74 -5.60
N VAL A 137 -5.12 0.10 -6.54
CA VAL A 137 -4.67 1.47 -6.28
C VAL A 137 -5.60 2.40 -7.00
N SER A 138 -6.33 3.22 -6.27
CA SER A 138 -7.25 4.20 -6.86
C SER A 138 -7.08 5.56 -6.21
N THR A 139 -7.54 6.59 -6.91
CA THR A 139 -7.59 7.96 -6.39
C THR A 139 -9.03 8.31 -6.05
N ASP A 140 -9.25 8.70 -4.80
CA ASP A 140 -10.55 9.19 -4.35
C ASP A 140 -10.66 10.68 -4.64
N VAL A 141 -11.62 11.06 -5.48
CA VAL A 141 -11.99 12.46 -5.71
C VAL A 141 -13.37 12.69 -5.10
N VAL A 142 -13.40 13.32 -3.94
CA VAL A 142 -14.65 13.67 -3.27
C VAL A 142 -15.14 15.00 -3.84
N ILE A 143 -16.25 14.96 -4.58
CA ILE A 143 -16.90 16.15 -5.12
C ILE A 143 -17.98 16.57 -4.13
N GLY A 144 -17.69 17.60 -3.32
CA GLY A 144 -18.68 18.15 -2.38
C GLY A 144 -18.03 18.89 -1.23
N ARG A 145 -18.83 19.77 -0.58
CA ARG A 145 -18.47 20.44 0.66
C ARG A 145 -19.24 19.79 1.80
N TYR A 146 -18.55 19.43 2.82
CA TYR A 146 -19.14 18.88 4.04
C TYR A 146 -19.24 19.96 5.10
N ARG A 147 -20.44 20.16 5.68
CA ARG A 147 -20.69 21.13 6.74
C ARG A 147 -21.10 20.38 8.01
N PRO A 148 -20.12 19.98 8.84
CA PRO A 148 -20.42 19.22 10.06
C PRO A 148 -21.13 20.04 11.13
N VAL A 149 -20.85 21.35 11.20
CA VAL A 149 -21.44 22.28 12.17
C VAL A 149 -21.62 23.66 11.51
N ALA A 150 -22.57 24.45 11.98
CA ALA A 150 -22.76 25.82 11.50
C ALA A 150 -21.48 26.65 11.69
N GLY A 151 -20.95 27.17 10.58
CA GLY A 151 -19.71 27.98 10.56
C GLY A 151 -18.41 27.24 10.27
N VAL A 152 -18.45 25.93 10.06
CA VAL A 152 -17.28 25.13 9.65
C VAL A 152 -17.56 24.47 8.31
N GLU A 153 -16.74 24.79 7.31
CA GLU A 153 -16.77 24.12 6.00
C GLU A 153 -15.54 23.23 5.85
N GLY A 154 -15.74 21.99 5.45
CA GLY A 154 -14.67 21.05 5.11
C GLY A 154 -14.55 20.90 3.60
N GLU A 155 -13.37 21.14 3.06
CA GLU A 155 -13.02 20.79 1.69
C GLU A 155 -12.19 19.51 1.69
N PHE A 156 -12.62 18.54 0.89
CA PHE A 156 -11.88 17.31 0.65
C PHE A 156 -10.92 17.54 -0.52
N ASN A 157 -9.67 17.19 -0.34
CA ASN A 157 -8.71 17.10 -1.43
C ASN A 157 -8.69 15.69 -2.02
N ALA A 158 -8.07 15.54 -3.19
CA ALA A 158 -7.86 14.22 -3.78
C ALA A 158 -7.10 13.31 -2.80
N GLY A 159 -7.67 12.16 -2.54
CA GLY A 159 -7.11 11.12 -1.69
C GLY A 159 -6.52 9.97 -2.50
N VAL A 160 -5.81 9.09 -1.81
CA VAL A 160 -5.29 7.84 -2.36
C VAL A 160 -5.93 6.69 -1.61
N ASN A 161 -6.41 5.70 -2.34
CA ASN A 161 -7.00 4.49 -1.83
C ASN A 161 -6.13 3.31 -2.26
N LEU A 162 -5.75 2.48 -1.31
CA LEU A 162 -5.04 1.23 -1.52
C LEU A 162 -5.88 0.09 -0.98
N GLY A 163 -6.19 -0.87 -1.83
CA GLY A 163 -7.02 -2.00 -1.47
C GLY A 163 -6.39 -3.33 -1.83
N ILE A 164 -6.83 -4.35 -1.13
CA ILE A 164 -6.61 -5.75 -1.48
C ILE A 164 -7.98 -6.34 -1.72
N GLU A 165 -8.14 -6.97 -2.87
CA GLU A 165 -9.33 -7.73 -3.21
C GLU A 165 -8.94 -9.15 -3.56
N GLY A 166 -9.82 -10.07 -3.30
CA GLY A 166 -9.60 -11.46 -3.67
C GLY A 166 -10.88 -12.27 -3.66
N ALA A 167 -10.90 -13.30 -4.46
CA ALA A 167 -11.96 -14.28 -4.46
C ALA A 167 -11.40 -15.69 -4.52
N TRP A 168 -11.93 -16.53 -3.67
CA TRP A 168 -11.64 -17.97 -3.67
C TRP A 168 -12.86 -18.73 -4.21
N PHE A 169 -12.64 -19.47 -5.28
CA PHE A 169 -13.69 -20.21 -5.95
C PHE A 169 -13.65 -21.69 -5.56
N MET A 170 -14.75 -22.20 -5.09
CA MET A 170 -14.95 -23.62 -4.80
C MET A 170 -15.12 -24.44 -6.10
N ASN A 171 -15.75 -23.83 -7.09
CA ASN A 171 -15.95 -24.37 -8.45
C ASN A 171 -15.95 -23.20 -9.45
N PRO A 172 -16.00 -23.45 -10.78
CA PRO A 172 -15.96 -22.37 -11.80
C PRO A 172 -17.07 -21.31 -11.70
N TYR A 173 -18.13 -21.59 -10.93
CA TYR A 173 -19.35 -20.76 -10.89
C TYR A 173 -19.64 -20.14 -9.51
N VAL A 174 -19.05 -20.70 -8.45
CA VAL A 174 -19.32 -20.25 -7.07
C VAL A 174 -18.04 -19.99 -6.33
N GLY A 175 -17.88 -18.78 -5.83
CA GLY A 175 -16.74 -18.34 -5.05
C GLY A 175 -17.14 -17.38 -3.95
N PHE A 176 -16.27 -17.25 -2.94
CA PHE A 176 -16.36 -16.25 -1.89
C PHE A 176 -15.22 -15.25 -2.07
N GLY A 177 -15.56 -13.98 -2.11
CA GLY A 177 -14.60 -12.92 -2.28
C GLY A 177 -14.84 -11.78 -1.29
N GLY A 178 -13.81 -10.98 -1.10
CA GLY A 178 -13.85 -9.81 -0.26
C GLY A 178 -12.88 -8.75 -0.74
N ARG A 179 -13.14 -7.51 -0.31
CA ARG A 179 -12.28 -6.36 -0.57
C ARG A 179 -12.05 -5.62 0.74
N THR A 180 -10.81 -5.26 0.98
CA THR A 180 -10.43 -4.37 2.08
C THR A 180 -9.57 -3.26 1.52
N ALA A 181 -9.94 -2.03 1.77
CA ALA A 181 -9.22 -0.86 1.28
C ALA A 181 -8.96 0.14 2.41
N VAL A 182 -7.85 0.84 2.31
CA VAL A 182 -7.49 1.94 3.20
C VAL A 182 -7.38 3.21 2.36
N SER A 183 -8.22 4.19 2.69
CA SER A 183 -8.23 5.50 2.04
C SER A 183 -7.52 6.53 2.91
N CYS A 184 -6.71 7.37 2.29
CA CYS A 184 -6.16 8.56 2.91
C CYS A 184 -6.68 9.78 2.14
N VAL A 185 -7.68 10.46 2.71
CA VAL A 185 -8.28 11.65 2.13
C VAL A 185 -7.95 12.85 3.02
N PRO A 186 -7.09 13.79 2.58
CA PRO A 186 -6.78 14.99 3.36
C PRO A 186 -7.99 15.94 3.39
N ILE A 187 -8.38 16.35 4.59
CA ILE A 187 -9.50 17.28 4.83
C ILE A 187 -8.92 18.62 5.26
N LYS A 188 -9.33 19.68 4.59
CA LYS A 188 -9.04 21.06 5.00
C LYS A 188 -10.28 21.65 5.66
N LEU A 189 -10.19 21.95 6.94
CA LEU A 189 -11.25 22.64 7.67
C LEU A 189 -11.08 24.14 7.52
N ILE A 190 -12.13 24.82 7.06
CA ILE A 190 -12.21 26.28 6.95
C ILE A 190 -13.24 26.74 7.99
N VAL A 191 -12.76 27.43 9.01
CA VAL A 191 -13.62 28.05 10.02
C VAL A 191 -13.98 29.43 9.53
N ALA A 192 -15.26 29.71 9.37
CA ALA A 192 -15.73 31.08 9.08
C ALA A 192 -15.52 31.94 10.33
N GLU A 193 -14.52 32.80 10.29
CA GLU A 193 -14.30 33.80 11.32
C GLU A 193 -15.51 34.76 11.35
N SER A 194 -16.30 34.70 12.42
CA SER A 194 -17.37 35.65 12.63
C SER A 194 -16.75 37.03 12.89
N THR A 195 -16.72 37.86 11.87
CA THR A 195 -16.41 39.29 12.02
C THR A 195 -17.53 39.89 12.84
N ALA A 196 -17.36 39.93 14.16
CA ALA A 196 -18.18 40.72 15.05
C ALA A 196 -17.90 42.17 14.70
N ARG A 197 -18.76 42.79 13.88
CA ARG A 197 -18.86 44.25 13.77
C ARG A 197 -19.36 44.76 15.12
N GLY A 198 -18.43 45.19 15.97
CA GLY A 198 -18.73 46.05 17.10
C GLY A 198 -19.31 47.36 16.59
N GLY A 199 -20.61 47.51 16.74
CA GLY A 199 -21.25 48.80 16.59
C GLY A 199 -20.82 49.71 17.74
N SER A 200 -20.12 50.77 17.41
CA SER A 200 -19.92 51.91 18.31
C SER A 200 -21.22 52.67 18.44
N TRP A 201 -21.63 52.86 19.67
CA TRP A 201 -22.59 53.89 20.06
C TRP A 201 -21.87 55.18 20.38
#